data_1b1653360d3e9518b9c3eeb0390008de
#
_entry.id   1b1653360d3e9518b9c3eeb0390008de
#
_cell.length_a   1.000
_cell.length_b   1.000
_cell.length_c   1.000
_cell.angle_alpha   90.00
_cell.angle_beta   90.00
_cell.angle_gamma   90.00
#
_symmetry.space_group_name_H-M   'P 1'
#
loop_
_entity.id
_entity.type
_entity.pdbx_description
1 polymer ?
#
loop_
_entity_poly.entity_id
_entity_poly.type
_entity_poly.pdbx_seq_one_letter_code
_entity_poly.pdbx_strand_id
1 'polypeptide(L)'
;EIAQCLVGSEMCIRDSYHHVHATGAAAREWLPRMAKKQGADFDEHPNIEVTEYIYDMADRMAAADLIVCRAGAATLGELCMLGRPALLVPSPYVAENHQEKNARALEKEGGCRVLLEKDANPQVLYDEIQDLLSDRDRLHRMGHDATKLAAHDASEKIYQEILWAIENHGKK
;
A
#
# COMPACT_ATOMS: atom_id res chain seq x y z
N GLU A 1 -8.60 8.40 -6.98
CA GLU A 1 -9.72 7.45 -6.82
C GLU A 1 -9.68 6.71 -5.48
N ILE A 2 -8.53 6.16 -5.00
CA ILE A 2 -8.42 5.65 -3.62
C ILE A 2 -8.68 6.78 -2.61
N ALA A 3 -8.12 7.97 -2.84
CA ALA A 3 -8.38 9.13 -2.01
C ALA A 3 -9.88 9.48 -1.94
N GLN A 4 -10.60 9.28 -3.04
CA GLN A 4 -12.05 9.53 -3.09
C GLN A 4 -12.85 8.47 -2.31
N CYS A 5 -12.37 7.22 -2.23
CA CYS A 5 -12.97 6.19 -1.40
C CYS A 5 -12.75 6.43 0.11
N LEU A 6 -11.66 7.11 0.48
CA LEU A 6 -11.40 7.49 1.88
C LEU A 6 -12.30 8.63 2.36
N VAL A 7 -12.81 9.46 1.44
CA VAL A 7 -13.80 10.49 1.73
C VAL A 7 -15.19 9.84 1.77
N GLY A 8 -15.79 9.76 2.91
CA GLY A 8 -17.08 9.08 3.14
C GLY A 8 -16.98 7.91 4.12
N SER A 9 -15.78 7.49 4.48
CA SER A 9 -15.57 6.60 5.61
C SER A 9 -15.45 7.40 6.92
N GLU A 10 -16.47 8.25 7.20
CA GLU A 10 -16.54 9.08 8.42
C GLU A 10 -16.35 8.24 9.70
N MET A 11 -16.63 6.95 9.64
CA MET A 11 -16.45 6.04 10.75
C MET A 11 -14.98 5.76 11.05
N CYS A 12 -14.07 5.81 10.06
CA CYS A 12 -12.62 5.70 10.28
C CYS A 12 -12.07 6.84 11.15
N ILE A 13 -12.70 8.00 11.12
CA ILE A 13 -12.28 9.19 11.84
C ILE A 13 -12.53 9.07 13.37
N ARG A 14 -13.48 8.23 13.77
CA ARG A 14 -13.82 7.98 15.17
C ARG A 14 -12.99 6.86 15.79
N ASP A 15 -12.14 6.21 14.99
CA ASP A 15 -11.35 5.08 15.43
C ASP A 15 -10.12 5.53 16.23
N SER A 16 -9.63 4.64 17.06
CA SER A 16 -8.42 4.83 17.86
C SER A 16 -7.12 4.69 17.03
N TYR A 17 -7.22 4.70 15.70
CA TYR A 17 -6.09 4.51 14.81
C TYR A 17 -5.45 5.85 14.43
N HIS A 18 -4.14 5.82 14.20
CA HIS A 18 -3.42 6.92 13.58
C HIS A 18 -3.34 6.68 12.07
N HIS A 19 -3.85 7.63 11.29
CA HIS A 19 -3.88 7.56 9.84
C HIS A 19 -2.85 8.49 9.22
N VAL A 20 -2.02 7.97 8.32
CA VAL A 20 -1.14 8.78 7.49
C VAL A 20 -1.56 8.63 6.04
N HIS A 21 -1.96 9.73 5.41
CA HIS A 21 -2.52 9.73 4.07
C HIS A 21 -1.74 10.65 3.13
N ALA A 22 -1.13 10.07 2.09
CA ALA A 22 -0.52 10.81 1.00
C ALA A 22 -1.54 11.07 -0.11
N THR A 23 -1.84 12.33 -0.38
CA THR A 23 -2.84 12.73 -1.38
C THR A 23 -2.28 12.78 -2.81
N GLY A 24 -0.97 12.97 -2.95
CA GLY A 24 -0.37 13.47 -4.18
C GLY A 24 -0.77 14.92 -4.47
N ALA A 25 -0.07 15.57 -5.39
CA ALA A 25 -0.30 16.96 -5.73
C ALA A 25 -1.73 17.22 -6.25
N ALA A 26 -2.29 16.29 -7.02
CA ALA A 26 -3.61 16.45 -7.63
C ALA A 26 -4.76 16.48 -6.62
N ALA A 27 -4.65 15.78 -5.49
CA ALA A 27 -5.72 15.69 -4.50
C ALA A 27 -5.54 16.61 -3.28
N ARG A 28 -4.38 17.21 -3.12
CA ARG A 28 -4.02 18.06 -1.97
C ARG A 28 -5.06 19.15 -1.66
N GLU A 29 -5.59 19.81 -2.71
CA GLU A 29 -6.51 20.92 -2.51
C GLU A 29 -7.97 20.49 -2.37
N TRP A 30 -8.40 19.48 -3.13
CA TRP A 30 -9.81 19.13 -3.17
C TRP A 30 -10.22 18.13 -2.10
N LEU A 31 -9.31 17.22 -1.67
CA LEU A 31 -9.62 16.16 -0.72
C LEU A 31 -10.08 16.71 0.64
N PRO A 32 -9.35 17.65 1.28
CA PRO A 32 -9.81 18.22 2.55
C PRO A 32 -11.16 18.93 2.44
N ARG A 33 -11.37 19.65 1.33
CA ARG A 33 -12.65 20.35 1.08
C ARG A 33 -13.82 19.38 0.90
N MET A 34 -13.57 18.26 0.23
CA MET A 34 -14.58 17.24 0.03
C MET A 34 -14.89 16.49 1.32
N ALA A 35 -13.85 16.12 2.08
CA ALA A 35 -14.00 15.51 3.40
C ALA A 35 -14.85 16.39 4.33
N LYS A 36 -14.52 17.68 4.42
CA LYS A 36 -15.28 18.64 5.24
C LYS A 36 -16.76 18.74 4.83
N LYS A 37 -17.07 18.72 3.53
CA LYS A 37 -18.46 18.73 3.04
C LYS A 37 -19.23 17.47 3.43
N GLN A 38 -18.54 16.38 3.70
CA GLN A 38 -19.12 15.10 4.13
C GLN A 38 -19.06 14.90 5.65
N GLY A 39 -18.72 15.95 6.41
CA GLY A 39 -18.70 15.90 7.86
C GLY A 39 -17.37 15.43 8.48
N ALA A 40 -16.32 15.25 7.65
CA ALA A 40 -15.00 14.82 8.08
C ALA A 40 -14.00 15.98 7.98
N ASP A 41 -13.93 16.81 9.01
CA ASP A 41 -12.94 17.88 9.07
C ASP A 41 -11.62 17.34 9.64
N PHE A 42 -10.59 17.20 8.80
CA PHE A 42 -9.29 16.68 9.23
C PHE A 42 -8.62 17.54 10.30
N ASP A 43 -8.91 18.86 10.36
CA ASP A 43 -8.36 19.76 11.37
C ASP A 43 -8.92 19.45 12.77
N GLU A 44 -10.07 18.81 12.86
CA GLU A 44 -10.70 18.39 14.13
C GLU A 44 -10.24 17.00 14.60
N HIS A 45 -9.44 16.28 13.76
CA HIS A 45 -9.02 14.91 14.00
C HIS A 45 -7.48 14.77 14.01
N PRO A 46 -6.81 14.99 15.16
CA PRO A 46 -5.36 14.98 15.27
C PRO A 46 -4.71 13.61 15.01
N ASN A 47 -5.51 12.55 14.96
CA ASN A 47 -5.09 11.21 14.59
C ASN A 47 -5.02 11.00 13.06
N ILE A 48 -5.38 12.00 12.24
CA ILE A 48 -5.34 11.94 10.78
C ILE A 48 -4.30 12.93 10.27
N GLU A 49 -3.19 12.41 9.77
CA GLU A 49 -2.15 13.17 9.09
C GLU A 49 -2.39 13.10 7.57
N VAL A 50 -2.69 14.26 6.95
CA VAL A 50 -2.85 14.37 5.50
C VAL A 50 -1.69 15.15 4.92
N THR A 51 -0.91 14.54 4.04
CA THR A 51 0.25 15.14 3.41
C THR A 51 0.21 14.98 1.88
N GLU A 52 0.88 15.86 1.16
CA GLU A 52 1.01 15.73 -0.28
C GLU A 52 1.90 14.54 -0.65
N TYR A 53 3.01 14.38 0.06
CA TYR A 53 4.00 13.34 -0.16
C TYR A 53 4.63 12.90 1.17
N ILE A 54 4.89 11.61 1.31
CA ILE A 54 5.58 11.04 2.48
C ILE A 54 7.07 10.92 2.15
N TYR A 55 7.89 11.80 2.73
CA TYR A 55 9.34 11.83 2.47
C TYR A 55 10.10 10.76 3.25
N ASP A 56 9.59 10.36 4.41
CA ASP A 56 10.10 9.33 5.31
C ASP A 56 9.38 7.98 5.13
N MET A 57 9.08 7.62 3.87
CA MET A 57 8.23 6.48 3.51
C MET A 57 8.71 5.17 4.17
N ALA A 58 10.02 4.91 4.20
CA ALA A 58 10.56 3.68 4.79
C ALA A 58 10.24 3.56 6.29
N ASP A 59 10.39 4.67 7.03
CA ASP A 59 10.11 4.70 8.47
C ASP A 59 8.60 4.58 8.73
N ARG A 60 7.77 5.28 7.96
CA ARG A 60 6.30 5.19 8.05
C ARG A 60 5.80 3.79 7.73
N MET A 61 6.29 3.18 6.65
CA MET A 61 5.94 1.80 6.31
C MET A 61 6.40 0.82 7.41
N ALA A 62 7.60 1.01 7.96
CA ALA A 62 8.11 0.17 9.04
C ALA A 62 7.31 0.31 10.35
N ALA A 63 6.69 1.45 10.60
CA ALA A 63 5.86 1.70 11.77
C ALA A 63 4.38 1.29 11.59
N ALA A 64 3.89 1.14 10.36
CA ALA A 64 2.49 0.89 10.08
C ALA A 64 2.05 -0.52 10.51
N ASP A 65 0.88 -0.64 11.13
CA ASP A 65 0.23 -1.92 11.41
C ASP A 65 -0.47 -2.49 10.16
N LEU A 66 -0.96 -1.61 9.27
CA LEU A 66 -1.56 -1.98 7.98
C LEU A 66 -1.25 -0.91 6.94
N ILE A 67 -0.90 -1.33 5.73
CA ILE A 67 -0.62 -0.43 4.60
C ILE A 67 -1.69 -0.61 3.53
N VAL A 68 -2.32 0.51 3.12
CA VAL A 68 -3.28 0.52 2.01
C VAL A 68 -2.64 1.23 0.82
N CYS A 69 -2.42 0.52 -0.28
CA CYS A 69 -1.70 1.10 -1.43
C CYS A 69 -2.02 0.42 -2.76
N ARG A 70 -1.47 0.97 -3.85
CA ARG A 70 -1.45 0.35 -5.17
C ARG A 70 -0.43 -0.78 -5.23
N ALA A 71 -0.59 -1.72 -6.18
CA ALA A 71 0.25 -2.91 -6.33
C ALA A 71 1.38 -2.72 -7.36
N GLY A 72 2.10 -1.60 -7.28
CA GLY A 72 3.31 -1.37 -8.05
C GLY A 72 4.45 -2.31 -7.61
N ALA A 73 5.29 -2.75 -8.55
CA ALA A 73 6.35 -3.72 -8.26
C ALA A 73 7.34 -3.22 -7.17
N ALA A 74 7.72 -1.94 -7.20
CA ALA A 74 8.60 -1.35 -6.19
C ALA A 74 7.96 -1.39 -4.80
N THR A 75 6.70 -0.94 -4.69
CA THR A 75 5.96 -0.95 -3.42
C THR A 75 5.81 -2.37 -2.86
N LEU A 76 5.51 -3.35 -3.72
CA LEU A 76 5.44 -4.76 -3.28
C LEU A 76 6.79 -5.27 -2.80
N GLY A 77 7.90 -4.91 -3.47
CA GLY A 77 9.24 -5.23 -3.00
C GLY A 77 9.51 -4.68 -1.61
N GLU A 78 9.15 -3.42 -1.36
CA GLU A 78 9.30 -2.77 -0.05
C GLU A 78 8.42 -3.45 1.02
N LEU A 79 7.15 -3.74 0.72
CA LEU A 79 6.25 -4.46 1.63
C LEU A 79 6.81 -5.84 2.02
N CYS A 80 7.30 -6.60 1.04
CA CYS A 80 7.88 -7.92 1.27
C CYS A 80 9.16 -7.83 2.11
N MET A 81 10.03 -6.86 1.83
CA MET A 81 11.28 -6.65 2.59
C MET A 81 11.01 -6.24 4.04
N LEU A 82 10.00 -5.40 4.27
CA LEU A 82 9.63 -4.94 5.61
C LEU A 82 8.72 -5.92 6.36
N GLY A 83 8.19 -6.94 5.68
CA GLY A 83 7.25 -7.88 6.27
C GLY A 83 5.98 -7.20 6.79
N ARG A 84 5.42 -6.25 6.01
CA ARG A 84 4.25 -5.49 6.43
C ARG A 84 2.97 -5.98 5.76
N PRO A 85 1.88 -6.15 6.55
CA PRO A 85 0.60 -6.53 6.00
C PRO A 85 0.02 -5.40 5.15
N ALA A 86 -0.65 -5.76 4.06
CA ALA A 86 -1.19 -4.78 3.14
C ALA A 86 -2.58 -5.13 2.64
N LEU A 87 -3.41 -4.08 2.46
CA LEU A 87 -4.60 -4.09 1.63
C LEU A 87 -4.26 -3.45 0.29
N LEU A 88 -4.18 -4.25 -0.75
CA LEU A 88 -3.79 -3.79 -2.08
C LEU A 88 -5.00 -3.45 -2.93
N VAL A 89 -4.99 -2.26 -3.52
CA VAL A 89 -6.01 -1.82 -4.48
C VAL A 89 -5.33 -1.62 -5.83
N PRO A 90 -5.20 -2.69 -6.66
CA PRO A 90 -4.50 -2.61 -7.94
C PRO A 90 -5.17 -1.63 -8.89
N SER A 91 -4.37 -0.84 -9.63
CA SER A 91 -4.89 0.02 -10.68
C SER A 91 -5.28 -0.79 -11.90
N PRO A 92 -6.50 -0.61 -12.45
CA PRO A 92 -6.90 -1.26 -13.70
C PRO A 92 -6.35 -0.54 -14.95
N TYR A 93 -5.79 0.67 -14.79
CA TYR A 93 -5.32 1.52 -15.90
C TYR A 93 -3.83 1.32 -16.23
N VAL A 94 -3.33 0.11 -16.04
CA VAL A 94 -1.93 -0.24 -16.32
C VAL A 94 -1.83 -1.30 -17.40
N ALA A 95 -0.73 -1.27 -18.16
CA ALA A 95 -0.50 -2.23 -19.24
C ALA A 95 -0.65 -3.68 -18.74
N GLU A 96 -1.33 -4.52 -19.53
CA GLU A 96 -1.50 -5.96 -19.25
C GLU A 96 -2.04 -6.31 -17.86
N ASN A 97 -2.67 -5.36 -17.17
CA ASN A 97 -3.20 -5.55 -15.81
C ASN A 97 -2.13 -6.09 -14.82
N HIS A 98 -0.87 -5.64 -14.98
CA HIS A 98 0.25 -6.16 -14.21
C HIS A 98 0.11 -5.93 -12.71
N GLN A 99 -0.55 -4.84 -12.26
CA GLN A 99 -0.74 -4.60 -10.83
C GLN A 99 -1.65 -5.65 -10.19
N GLU A 100 -2.72 -6.06 -10.85
CA GLU A 100 -3.58 -7.13 -10.32
C GLU A 100 -2.82 -8.46 -10.26
N LYS A 101 -2.07 -8.82 -11.31
CA LYS A 101 -1.25 -10.03 -11.32
C LYS A 101 -0.24 -10.05 -10.17
N ASN A 102 0.42 -8.94 -9.92
CA ASN A 102 1.37 -8.77 -8.82
C ASN A 102 0.67 -8.92 -7.45
N ALA A 103 -0.46 -8.23 -7.27
CA ALA A 103 -1.23 -8.30 -6.02
C ALA A 103 -1.71 -9.74 -5.74
N ARG A 104 -2.25 -10.44 -6.75
CA ARG A 104 -2.70 -11.82 -6.62
C ARG A 104 -1.56 -12.80 -6.32
N ALA A 105 -0.36 -12.56 -6.82
CA ALA A 105 0.81 -13.37 -6.47
C ALA A 105 1.13 -13.28 -4.97
N LEU A 106 1.12 -12.07 -4.40
CA LEU A 106 1.35 -11.86 -2.98
C LEU A 106 0.18 -12.38 -2.11
N GLU A 107 -1.06 -12.21 -2.57
CA GLU A 107 -2.26 -12.71 -1.88
C GLU A 107 -2.25 -14.24 -1.79
N LYS A 108 -1.81 -14.92 -2.83
CA LYS A 108 -1.69 -16.40 -2.86
C LYS A 108 -0.73 -16.93 -1.78
N GLU A 109 0.32 -16.18 -1.47
CA GLU A 109 1.25 -16.50 -0.38
C GLU A 109 0.72 -16.09 1.00
N GLY A 110 -0.43 -15.41 1.07
CA GLY A 110 -1.01 -14.92 2.32
C GLY A 110 -0.48 -13.56 2.77
N GLY A 111 0.38 -12.91 1.96
CA GLY A 111 1.09 -11.68 2.33
C GLY A 111 0.28 -10.39 2.19
N CYS A 112 -0.90 -10.43 1.60
CA CYS A 112 -1.80 -9.27 1.49
C CYS A 112 -3.26 -9.69 1.32
N ARG A 113 -4.16 -8.68 1.40
CA ARG A 113 -5.54 -8.75 0.95
C ARG A 113 -5.67 -7.90 -0.33
N VAL A 114 -6.48 -8.33 -1.29
CA VAL A 114 -6.72 -7.60 -2.54
C VAL A 114 -8.16 -7.14 -2.62
N LEU A 115 -8.36 -5.84 -2.81
CA LEU A 115 -9.65 -5.21 -3.13
C LEU A 115 -9.55 -4.61 -4.53
N LEU A 116 -10.32 -5.12 -5.48
CA LEU A 116 -10.31 -4.57 -6.84
C LEU A 116 -10.99 -3.20 -6.87
N GLU A 117 -10.45 -2.26 -7.65
CA GLU A 117 -10.95 -0.89 -7.74
C GLU A 117 -12.43 -0.82 -8.13
N LYS A 118 -12.90 -1.72 -9.00
CA LYS A 118 -14.32 -1.80 -9.39
C LYS A 118 -15.26 -2.16 -8.25
N ASP A 119 -14.75 -2.84 -7.23
CA ASP A 119 -15.49 -3.30 -6.05
C ASP A 119 -15.28 -2.35 -4.86
N ALA A 120 -14.32 -1.42 -4.99
CA ALA A 120 -13.97 -0.46 -3.95
C ALA A 120 -14.97 0.70 -3.92
N ASN A 121 -15.58 0.89 -2.78
CA ASN A 121 -16.31 2.09 -2.39
C ASN A 121 -15.97 2.45 -0.94
N PRO A 122 -16.35 3.63 -0.42
CA PRO A 122 -15.97 4.04 0.94
C PRO A 122 -16.33 3.02 2.01
N GLN A 123 -17.52 2.44 1.97
CA GLN A 123 -17.97 1.47 2.96
C GLN A 123 -17.19 0.16 2.87
N VAL A 124 -17.01 -0.40 1.66
CA VAL A 124 -16.26 -1.65 1.47
C VAL A 124 -14.80 -1.48 1.89
N LEU A 125 -14.16 -0.35 1.54
CA LEU A 125 -12.79 -0.08 1.95
C LEU A 125 -12.68 0.00 3.48
N TYR A 126 -13.62 0.69 4.12
CA TYR A 126 -13.69 0.77 5.58
C TYR A 126 -13.83 -0.62 6.22
N ASP A 127 -14.79 -1.41 5.74
CA ASP A 127 -15.08 -2.74 6.29
C ASP A 127 -13.87 -3.69 6.15
N GLU A 128 -13.16 -3.65 5.01
CA GLU A 128 -11.93 -4.43 4.79
C GLU A 128 -10.80 -3.99 5.73
N ILE A 129 -10.63 -2.68 5.95
CA ILE A 129 -9.63 -2.16 6.89
C ILE A 129 -9.97 -2.60 8.32
N GLN A 130 -11.23 -2.45 8.75
CA GLN A 130 -11.67 -2.84 10.09
C GLN A 130 -11.55 -4.35 10.32
N ASP A 131 -11.93 -5.18 9.34
CA ASP A 131 -11.76 -6.63 9.39
C ASP A 131 -10.29 -7.01 9.61
N LEU A 132 -9.39 -6.40 8.86
CA LEU A 132 -7.95 -6.65 8.99
C LEU A 132 -7.40 -6.19 10.35
N LEU A 133 -7.71 -4.96 10.77
CA LEU A 133 -7.20 -4.39 12.02
C LEU A 133 -7.78 -5.05 13.27
N SER A 134 -8.92 -5.74 13.16
CA SER A 134 -9.56 -6.44 14.29
C SER A 134 -8.80 -7.69 14.75
N ASP A 135 -7.93 -8.28 13.88
CA ASP A 135 -7.18 -9.51 14.17
C ASP A 135 -5.67 -9.27 14.03
N ARG A 136 -5.01 -8.93 15.13
CA ARG A 136 -3.56 -8.70 15.19
C ARG A 136 -2.73 -9.92 14.79
N ASP A 137 -3.17 -11.12 15.18
CA ASP A 137 -2.46 -12.34 14.84
C ASP A 137 -2.52 -12.61 13.33
N ARG A 138 -3.65 -12.28 12.69
CA ARG A 138 -3.79 -12.33 11.23
C ARG A 138 -2.85 -11.33 10.55
N LEU A 139 -2.78 -10.08 11.04
CA LEU A 139 -1.85 -9.09 10.50
C LEU A 139 -0.39 -9.55 10.63
N HIS A 140 -0.01 -10.10 11.78
CA HIS A 140 1.34 -10.64 11.96
C HIS A 140 1.64 -11.80 11.02
N ARG A 141 0.72 -12.75 10.84
CA ARG A 141 0.89 -13.84 9.86
C ARG A 141 1.00 -13.28 8.44
N MET A 142 0.16 -12.33 8.07
CA MET A 142 0.18 -11.70 6.75
C MET A 142 1.54 -11.00 6.49
N GLY A 143 2.05 -10.22 7.44
CA GLY A 143 3.36 -9.60 7.33
C GLY A 143 4.49 -10.64 7.19
N HIS A 144 4.47 -11.68 8.00
CA HIS A 144 5.42 -12.79 7.89
C HIS A 144 5.33 -13.48 6.51
N ASP A 145 4.14 -13.74 6.02
CA ASP A 145 3.93 -14.41 4.75
C ASP A 145 4.39 -13.56 3.55
N ALA A 146 4.29 -12.22 3.67
CA ALA A 146 4.83 -11.30 2.67
C ALA A 146 6.36 -11.46 2.50
N THR A 147 7.10 -11.76 3.57
CA THR A 147 8.56 -11.94 3.49
C THR A 147 9.00 -13.12 2.61
N LYS A 148 8.12 -14.09 2.34
CA LYS A 148 8.43 -15.24 1.47
C LYS A 148 8.77 -14.81 0.03
N LEU A 149 8.28 -13.64 -0.40
CA LEU A 149 8.57 -13.07 -1.72
C LEU A 149 9.64 -11.97 -1.67
N ALA A 150 10.29 -11.77 -0.53
CA ALA A 150 11.34 -10.77 -0.38
C ALA A 150 12.61 -11.17 -1.15
N ALA A 151 13.14 -10.24 -1.94
CA ALA A 151 14.38 -10.44 -2.69
C ALA A 151 15.57 -9.81 -1.95
N HIS A 152 15.99 -10.44 -0.85
CA HIS A 152 17.07 -9.92 0.02
C HIS A 152 18.43 -9.75 -0.66
N ASP A 153 18.69 -10.50 -1.73
CA ASP A 153 19.94 -10.53 -2.47
C ASP A 153 19.85 -9.94 -3.89
N ALA A 154 18.81 -9.14 -4.16
CA ALA A 154 18.58 -8.59 -5.50
C ALA A 154 19.76 -7.76 -6.02
N SER A 155 20.35 -6.90 -5.19
CA SER A 155 21.50 -6.07 -5.58
C SER A 155 22.72 -6.91 -5.92
N GLU A 156 23.00 -7.93 -5.13
CA GLU A 156 24.12 -8.84 -5.40
C GLU A 156 23.90 -9.63 -6.68
N LYS A 157 22.71 -10.18 -6.90
CA LYS A 157 22.36 -10.88 -8.15
C LYS A 157 22.53 -9.98 -9.37
N ILE A 158 22.02 -8.74 -9.32
CA ILE A 158 22.17 -7.77 -10.41
C ILE A 158 23.65 -7.49 -10.66
N TYR A 159 24.44 -7.30 -9.61
CA TYR A 159 25.86 -7.05 -9.72
C TYR A 159 26.59 -8.22 -10.41
N GLN A 160 26.31 -9.45 -10.02
CA GLN A 160 26.90 -10.64 -10.63
C GLN A 160 26.49 -10.80 -12.10
N GLU A 161 25.25 -10.52 -12.46
CA GLU A 161 24.77 -10.53 -13.85
C GLU A 161 25.49 -9.46 -14.71
N ILE A 162 25.72 -8.26 -14.15
CA ILE A 162 26.47 -7.21 -14.84
C ILE A 162 27.91 -7.66 -15.09
N LEU A 163 28.59 -8.21 -14.08
CA LEU A 163 29.95 -8.71 -14.23
C LEU A 163 30.01 -9.81 -15.29
N TRP A 164 29.12 -10.78 -15.22
CA TRP A 164 29.01 -11.85 -16.22
C TRP A 164 28.81 -11.31 -17.64
N ALA A 165 27.92 -10.33 -17.80
CA ALA A 165 27.68 -9.70 -19.09
C ALA A 165 28.93 -8.98 -19.65
N ILE A 166 29.66 -8.25 -18.80
CA ILE A 166 30.91 -7.56 -19.19
C ILE A 166 31.96 -8.60 -19.64
N GLU A 167 32.14 -9.66 -18.90
CA GLU A 167 33.14 -10.70 -19.21
C GLU A 167 32.82 -11.49 -20.49
N ASN A 168 31.55 -11.65 -20.82
CA ASN A 168 31.10 -12.46 -21.96
C ASN A 168 30.76 -11.63 -23.22
N HIS A 169 30.54 -10.31 -23.11
CA HIS A 169 30.33 -9.46 -24.30
C HIS A 169 31.60 -9.20 -25.11
N GLY A 170 32.79 -9.43 -24.58
CA GLY A 170 34.06 -9.29 -25.28
C GLY A 170 34.45 -10.50 -26.16
N LYS A 171 33.62 -11.54 -26.24
CA LYS A 171 33.91 -12.82 -26.95
C LYS A 171 33.06 -13.05 -28.18
N LYS A 172 32.50 -12.00 -28.81
CA LYS A 172 31.88 -12.09 -30.14
C LYS A 172 32.72 -11.39 -31.20
#